data_fbe759155b88946b34968f69f9d49b00
#
_entry.id   fbe759155b88946b34968f69f9d49b00
#
_cell.length_a   1.000
_cell.length_b   1.000
_cell.length_c   1.000
_cell.angle_alpha   90.00
_cell.angle_beta   90.00
_cell.angle_gamma   90.00
#
_symmetry.space_group_name_H-M   'P 1'
#
loop_
_entity.id
_entity.type
_entity.pdbx_description
1 polymer ?
#
loop_
_entity_poly.entity_id
_entity_poly.type
_entity_poly.pdbx_seq_one_letter_code
_entity_poly.pdbx_strand_id
1 'polypeptide(L)'
;MERSRSFPTGEEIDLKAITIGAYVSLLEILQMAKDGKSIDEILAWAKEEIDHFACYFFVDDLRFFAHSGRVSHFSGFMGNLIGIKPIIQINDEGKMDSIGKVTGRKNALKALVKYVEDLGDDIKNHPFVLGDTDAPELANIVERMLREKFGDDLKIVRCYCNPTAGSHSGPDGVGVAFHAKHR
;
A
#
# COMPACT_ATOMS: atom_id res chain seq x y z
N MET A 1 4.23 -16.46 -18.75
CA MET A 1 4.32 -15.99 -20.16
C MET A 1 4.03 -14.50 -20.15
N GLU A 2 5.06 -13.71 -19.86
CA GLU A 2 4.99 -12.25 -19.83
C GLU A 2 4.83 -11.72 -21.24
N ARG A 3 3.77 -11.02 -21.51
CA ARG A 3 3.71 -10.13 -22.67
C ARG A 3 4.07 -8.73 -22.20
N SER A 4 5.35 -8.41 -22.25
CA SER A 4 5.81 -7.04 -22.26
C SER A 4 5.15 -6.35 -23.48
N ARG A 5 4.21 -5.44 -23.21
CA ARG A 5 3.75 -4.52 -24.23
C ARG A 5 4.77 -3.39 -24.28
N SER A 6 5.74 -3.49 -25.19
CA SER A 6 6.62 -2.38 -25.46
C SER A 6 5.82 -1.16 -25.94
N PHE A 7 5.90 -0.09 -25.17
CA PHE A 7 5.43 1.21 -25.62
C PHE A 7 6.38 1.75 -26.71
N PRO A 8 5.93 2.64 -27.61
CA PRO A 8 6.73 3.11 -28.75
C PRO A 8 8.08 3.72 -28.39
N THR A 9 8.28 4.16 -27.15
CA THR A 9 9.53 4.74 -26.64
C THR A 9 10.44 3.72 -25.94
N GLY A 10 9.92 2.54 -25.59
CA GLY A 10 10.68 1.50 -24.90
C GLY A 10 11.05 1.82 -23.43
N GLU A 11 10.60 2.93 -22.89
CA GLU A 11 10.88 3.34 -21.52
C GLU A 11 9.75 2.89 -20.57
N GLU A 12 10.11 2.19 -19.51
CA GLU A 12 9.17 1.66 -18.52
C GLU A 12 9.62 2.04 -17.10
N ILE A 13 8.66 2.35 -16.24
CA ILE A 13 8.87 2.49 -14.79
C ILE A 13 8.18 1.31 -14.11
N ASP A 14 8.98 0.41 -13.54
CA ASP A 14 8.48 -0.65 -12.67
C ASP A 14 8.23 -0.07 -11.27
N LEU A 15 6.97 0.11 -10.90
CA LEU A 15 6.60 0.62 -9.58
C LEU A 15 6.78 -0.41 -8.46
N LYS A 16 7.07 -1.68 -8.80
CA LYS A 16 7.20 -2.80 -7.85
C LYS A 16 6.04 -2.85 -6.84
N ALA A 17 4.88 -2.45 -7.26
CA ALA A 17 3.70 -2.31 -6.39
C ALA A 17 2.40 -2.51 -7.16
N ILE A 18 1.34 -2.74 -6.42
CA ILE A 18 -0.02 -2.85 -6.94
C ILE A 18 -0.97 -1.95 -6.14
N THR A 19 -2.15 -1.68 -6.69
CA THR A 19 -3.25 -0.97 -6.02
C THR A 19 -2.81 0.36 -5.39
N ILE A 20 -3.02 0.53 -4.08
CA ILE A 20 -2.67 1.76 -3.36
C ILE A 20 -1.15 2.05 -3.36
N GLY A 21 -0.32 0.99 -3.34
CA GLY A 21 1.14 1.14 -3.41
C GLY A 21 1.63 1.66 -4.76
N ALA A 22 1.01 1.24 -5.86
CA ALA A 22 1.26 1.83 -7.17
C ALA A 22 0.64 3.22 -7.29
N TYR A 23 -0.53 3.43 -6.68
CA TYR A 23 -1.26 4.68 -6.80
C TYR A 23 -0.52 5.85 -6.15
N VAL A 24 0.11 5.66 -4.99
CA VAL A 24 0.87 6.73 -4.33
C VAL A 24 2.03 7.23 -5.20
N SER A 25 2.79 6.34 -5.81
CA SER A 25 3.89 6.69 -6.74
C SER A 25 3.37 7.36 -8.02
N LEU A 26 2.23 6.90 -8.55
CA LEU A 26 1.60 7.53 -9.71
C LEU A 26 1.12 8.95 -9.43
N LEU A 27 0.69 9.26 -8.21
CA LEU A 27 0.32 10.63 -7.82
C LEU A 27 1.53 11.58 -7.87
N GLU A 28 2.72 11.12 -7.46
CA GLU A 28 3.97 11.88 -7.59
C GLU A 28 4.33 12.11 -9.06
N ILE A 29 4.36 11.06 -9.86
CA ILE A 29 4.64 11.15 -11.31
C ILE A 29 3.67 12.12 -11.98
N LEU A 30 2.38 12.04 -11.64
CA LEU A 30 1.37 12.94 -12.17
C LEU A 30 1.62 14.39 -11.76
N GLN A 31 2.06 14.64 -10.53
CA GLN A 31 2.39 15.98 -10.07
C GLN A 31 3.61 16.52 -10.82
N MET A 32 4.67 15.73 -10.95
CA MET A 32 5.86 16.10 -11.74
C MET A 32 5.50 16.45 -13.20
N ALA A 33 4.64 15.67 -13.82
CA ALA A 33 4.18 15.95 -15.18
C ALA A 33 3.37 17.25 -15.27
N LYS A 34 2.53 17.56 -14.27
CA LYS A 34 1.80 18.83 -14.17
C LYS A 34 2.74 20.03 -13.97
N ASP A 35 3.84 19.83 -13.25
CA ASP A 35 4.85 20.83 -13.01
C ASP A 35 5.80 21.02 -14.22
N GLY A 36 5.53 20.33 -15.32
CA GLY A 36 6.27 20.46 -16.58
C GLY A 36 7.60 19.69 -16.64
N LYS A 37 7.81 18.72 -15.74
CA LYS A 37 8.98 17.85 -15.77
C LYS A 37 9.01 17.02 -17.05
N SER A 38 10.19 16.87 -17.64
CA SER A 38 10.42 16.02 -18.81
C SER A 38 10.33 14.54 -18.45
N ILE A 39 10.17 13.70 -19.47
CA ILE A 39 10.20 12.24 -19.31
C ILE A 39 11.52 11.79 -18.68
N ASP A 40 12.66 12.34 -19.13
CA ASP A 40 13.98 11.99 -18.61
C ASP A 40 14.13 12.34 -17.12
N GLU A 41 13.58 13.47 -16.67
CA GLU A 41 13.57 13.86 -15.25
C GLU A 41 12.70 12.90 -14.42
N ILE A 42 11.53 12.50 -14.94
CA ILE A 42 10.64 11.53 -14.25
C ILE A 42 11.30 10.15 -14.17
N LEU A 43 11.95 9.70 -15.23
CA LEU A 43 12.68 8.44 -15.25
C LEU A 43 13.88 8.44 -14.29
N ALA A 44 14.61 9.54 -14.21
CA ALA A 44 15.70 9.70 -13.26
C ALA A 44 15.19 9.66 -11.82
N TRP A 45 14.13 10.41 -11.52
CA TRP A 45 13.46 10.39 -10.23
C TRP A 45 12.98 8.97 -9.86
N ALA A 46 12.34 8.26 -10.78
CA ALA A 46 11.80 6.93 -10.51
C ALA A 46 12.91 5.92 -10.13
N LYS A 47 14.10 6.03 -10.70
CA LYS A 47 15.23 5.14 -10.38
C LYS A 47 15.73 5.33 -8.94
N GLU A 48 15.57 6.52 -8.38
CA GLU A 48 16.04 6.86 -7.03
C GLU A 48 14.92 6.69 -6.00
N GLU A 49 13.68 7.05 -6.33
CA GLU A 49 12.62 7.25 -5.35
C GLU A 49 11.58 6.12 -5.27
N ILE A 50 11.44 5.26 -6.31
CA ILE A 50 10.38 4.23 -6.28
C ILE A 50 10.50 3.29 -5.08
N ASP A 51 11.69 2.98 -4.61
CA ASP A 51 11.92 2.12 -3.45
C ASP A 51 11.66 2.81 -2.10
N HIS A 52 11.36 4.11 -2.12
CA HIS A 52 10.93 4.89 -0.97
C HIS A 52 9.40 4.94 -0.78
N PHE A 53 8.61 4.24 -1.61
CA PHE A 53 7.16 4.17 -1.44
C PHE A 53 6.75 2.86 -0.77
N ALA A 54 6.42 2.95 0.51
CA ALA A 54 5.98 1.81 1.32
C ALA A 54 4.46 1.59 1.22
N CYS A 55 4.05 0.33 1.29
CA CYS A 55 2.65 -0.07 1.30
C CYS A 55 2.42 -1.16 2.35
N TYR A 56 1.56 -0.87 3.32
CA TYR A 56 1.18 -1.77 4.40
C TYR A 56 -0.33 -1.92 4.46
N PHE A 57 -0.80 -3.13 4.66
CA PHE A 57 -2.23 -3.39 4.81
C PHE A 57 -2.50 -4.59 5.70
N PHE A 58 -3.72 -4.71 6.17
CA PHE A 58 -4.22 -5.94 6.75
C PHE A 58 -5.47 -6.40 6.01
N VAL A 59 -5.74 -7.69 6.08
CA VAL A 59 -6.99 -8.30 5.62
C VAL A 59 -7.74 -8.91 6.80
N ASP A 60 -9.05 -8.86 6.76
CA ASP A 60 -9.84 -9.37 7.86
C ASP A 60 -9.95 -10.89 7.84
N ASP A 61 -9.97 -11.48 6.65
CA ASP A 61 -10.15 -12.92 6.45
C ASP A 61 -9.19 -13.48 5.39
N LEU A 62 -8.23 -14.29 5.82
CA LEU A 62 -7.25 -14.95 4.95
C LEU A 62 -7.86 -16.02 4.01
N ARG A 63 -9.13 -16.42 4.20
CA ARG A 63 -9.77 -17.37 3.31
C ARG A 63 -9.89 -16.85 1.88
N PHE A 64 -10.03 -15.53 1.69
CA PHE A 64 -10.03 -14.93 0.36
C PHE A 64 -8.68 -15.10 -0.35
N PHE A 65 -7.56 -14.89 0.35
CA PHE A 65 -6.23 -15.18 -0.18
C PHE A 65 -6.05 -16.68 -0.48
N ALA A 66 -6.60 -17.55 0.39
CA ALA A 66 -6.56 -19.00 0.20
C ALA A 66 -7.28 -19.41 -1.09
N HIS A 67 -8.51 -18.97 -1.27
CA HIS A 67 -9.32 -19.29 -2.45
C HIS A 67 -8.71 -18.73 -3.76
N SER A 68 -8.00 -17.64 -3.68
CA SER A 68 -7.37 -16.99 -4.84
C SER A 68 -5.95 -17.49 -5.15
N GLY A 69 -5.45 -18.49 -4.42
CA GLY A 69 -4.15 -19.13 -4.65
C GLY A 69 -2.95 -18.31 -4.15
N ARG A 70 -3.14 -17.30 -3.28
CA ARG A 70 -2.09 -16.44 -2.71
C ARG A 70 -1.58 -16.94 -1.35
N VAL A 71 -1.98 -18.15 -0.93
CA VAL A 71 -1.67 -18.74 0.39
C VAL A 71 -0.19 -19.04 0.58
N SER A 72 0.57 -19.29 -0.48
CA SER A 72 1.99 -19.64 -0.38
C SER A 72 2.81 -18.59 0.40
N HIS A 73 2.42 -17.34 0.32
CA HIS A 73 3.03 -16.23 1.08
C HIS A 73 2.62 -16.20 2.56
N PHE A 74 1.61 -17.00 2.93
CA PHE A 74 1.00 -17.02 4.27
C PHE A 74 0.99 -18.42 4.89
N SER A 75 1.84 -19.34 4.42
CA SER A 75 1.87 -20.74 4.89
C SER A 75 2.09 -20.89 6.40
N GLY A 76 2.75 -19.94 7.04
CA GLY A 76 2.91 -19.89 8.51
C GLY A 76 1.63 -19.50 9.28
N PHE A 77 0.54 -19.17 8.60
CA PHE A 77 -0.74 -18.74 9.19
C PHE A 77 -1.85 -19.79 9.11
N MET A 78 -1.57 -20.99 8.57
CA MET A 78 -2.56 -22.05 8.33
C MET A 78 -2.98 -22.83 9.61
N GLY A 79 -3.06 -22.14 10.76
CA GLY A 79 -3.56 -22.69 12.02
C GLY A 79 -4.90 -22.04 12.43
N ASN A 80 -5.26 -22.20 13.69
CA ASN A 80 -6.50 -21.66 14.27
C ASN A 80 -6.42 -20.13 14.33
N LEU A 81 -6.87 -19.43 13.27
CA LEU A 81 -6.69 -17.99 13.00
C LEU A 81 -7.85 -17.11 13.46
N ILE A 82 -8.70 -17.60 14.38
CA ILE A 82 -9.82 -16.81 14.87
C ILE A 82 -9.31 -15.51 15.51
N GLY A 83 -9.67 -14.38 14.87
CA GLY A 83 -9.35 -13.04 15.38
C GLY A 83 -7.92 -12.56 15.11
N ILE A 84 -7.04 -13.37 14.48
CA ILE A 84 -5.70 -12.93 14.09
C ILE A 84 -5.78 -12.17 12.76
N LYS A 85 -5.12 -11.02 12.71
CA LYS A 85 -5.01 -10.17 11.52
C LYS A 85 -3.53 -10.10 11.09
N PRO A 86 -3.17 -10.59 9.90
CA PRO A 86 -1.83 -10.43 9.38
C PRO A 86 -1.59 -8.97 8.99
N ILE A 87 -0.39 -8.48 9.23
CA ILE A 87 0.09 -7.24 8.64
C ILE A 87 0.97 -7.62 7.46
N ILE A 88 0.64 -7.07 6.32
CA ILE A 88 1.23 -7.40 5.03
C ILE A 88 1.91 -6.16 4.47
N GLN A 89 3.09 -6.33 3.92
CA GLN A 89 3.78 -5.30 3.14
C GLN A 89 3.94 -5.73 1.68
N ILE A 90 4.16 -4.78 0.80
CA ILE A 90 4.75 -5.01 -0.51
C ILE A 90 6.25 -4.76 -0.37
N ASN A 91 7.06 -5.78 -0.57
CA ASN A 91 8.51 -5.72 -0.40
C ASN A 91 9.25 -5.13 -1.63
N ASP A 92 10.58 -5.04 -1.56
CA ASP A 92 11.44 -4.47 -2.61
C ASP A 92 11.36 -5.21 -3.95
N GLU A 93 10.90 -6.46 -3.94
CA GLU A 93 10.68 -7.25 -5.15
C GLU A 93 9.24 -7.10 -5.70
N GLY A 94 8.41 -6.25 -5.09
CA GLY A 94 6.99 -6.11 -5.45
C GLY A 94 6.10 -7.26 -4.99
N LYS A 95 6.58 -8.09 -4.07
CA LYS A 95 5.86 -9.24 -3.54
C LYS A 95 5.20 -8.93 -2.20
N MET A 96 4.13 -9.66 -1.89
CA MET A 96 3.46 -9.56 -0.59
C MET A 96 4.18 -10.42 0.44
N ASP A 97 4.59 -9.80 1.55
CA ASP A 97 5.15 -10.48 2.71
C ASP A 97 4.31 -10.22 3.95
N SER A 98 4.08 -11.26 4.74
CA SER A 98 3.50 -11.09 6.07
C SER A 98 4.61 -10.78 7.07
N ILE A 99 4.63 -9.56 7.57
CA ILE A 99 5.67 -9.05 8.47
C ILE A 99 5.27 -9.06 9.94
N GLY A 100 4.01 -9.37 10.22
CA GLY A 100 3.50 -9.41 11.57
C GLY A 100 2.09 -9.97 11.66
N LYS A 101 1.67 -10.20 12.89
CA LYS A 101 0.31 -10.59 13.21
C LYS A 101 -0.14 -9.93 14.50
N VAL A 102 -1.38 -9.52 14.54
CA VAL A 102 -2.00 -8.92 15.72
C VAL A 102 -3.38 -9.53 15.96
N THR A 103 -3.89 -9.42 17.17
CA THR A 103 -5.24 -9.90 17.50
C THR A 103 -6.24 -8.76 17.39
N GLY A 104 -7.25 -8.95 16.54
CA GLY A 104 -8.39 -8.04 16.38
C GLY A 104 -8.10 -6.80 15.50
N ARG A 105 -9.17 -6.27 14.92
CA ARG A 105 -9.13 -5.12 13.99
C ARG A 105 -8.48 -3.88 14.61
N LYS A 106 -8.84 -3.54 15.86
CA LYS A 106 -8.29 -2.35 16.53
C LYS A 106 -6.77 -2.35 16.59
N ASN A 107 -6.15 -3.50 16.87
CA ASN A 107 -4.70 -3.62 16.90
C ASN A 107 -4.09 -3.60 15.49
N ALA A 108 -4.79 -4.11 14.49
CA ALA A 108 -4.36 -4.01 13.10
C ALA A 108 -4.30 -2.54 12.63
N LEU A 109 -5.34 -1.75 12.91
CA LEU A 109 -5.35 -0.32 12.59
C LEU A 109 -4.21 0.44 13.30
N LYS A 110 -3.96 0.14 14.58
CA LYS A 110 -2.83 0.72 15.33
C LYS A 110 -1.48 0.33 14.72
N ALA A 111 -1.34 -0.92 14.29
CA ALA A 111 -0.11 -1.40 13.65
C ALA A 111 0.17 -0.65 12.34
N LEU A 112 -0.84 -0.41 11.50
CA LEU A 112 -0.68 0.39 10.28
C LEU A 112 -0.16 1.80 10.59
N VAL A 113 -0.79 2.49 11.56
CA VAL A 113 -0.35 3.83 11.97
C VAL A 113 1.07 3.81 12.56
N LYS A 114 1.42 2.74 13.28
CA LYS A 114 2.76 2.57 13.83
C LYS A 114 3.83 2.42 12.74
N TYR A 115 3.55 1.68 11.67
CA TYR A 115 4.47 1.60 10.52
C TYR A 115 4.66 2.96 9.84
N VAL A 116 3.59 3.76 9.71
CA VAL A 116 3.72 5.14 9.20
C VAL A 116 4.60 5.99 10.13
N GLU A 117 4.44 5.85 11.45
CA GLU A 117 5.26 6.58 12.43
C GLU A 117 6.74 6.21 12.35
N ASP A 118 7.04 4.92 12.23
CA ASP A 118 8.42 4.42 12.27
C ASP A 118 9.17 4.68 10.97
N LEU A 119 8.48 4.58 9.85
CA LEU A 119 9.09 4.58 8.52
C LEU A 119 8.81 5.84 7.71
N GLY A 120 7.74 6.58 8.00
CA GLY A 120 7.38 7.77 7.22
C GLY A 120 8.53 8.76 7.13
N ASP A 121 8.78 9.23 5.92
CA ASP A 121 9.77 10.25 5.59
C ASP A 121 9.07 11.38 4.84
N ASP A 122 9.17 12.57 5.39
CA ASP A 122 8.58 13.81 4.84
C ASP A 122 7.12 13.67 4.33
N ILE A 123 6.32 12.86 5.02
CA ILE A 123 4.98 12.43 4.59
C ILE A 123 3.98 13.58 4.34
N LYS A 124 4.27 14.78 4.83
CA LYS A 124 3.42 15.96 4.60
C LYS A 124 3.63 16.59 3.24
N ASN A 125 4.80 16.44 2.67
CA ASN A 125 5.14 16.97 1.36
C ASN A 125 4.83 15.99 0.23
N HIS A 126 4.64 14.71 0.56
CA HIS A 126 4.29 13.65 -0.36
C HIS A 126 2.82 13.27 -0.29
N PRO A 127 2.21 12.66 -1.35
CA PRO A 127 0.90 12.06 -1.28
C PRO A 127 0.87 10.92 -0.25
N PHE A 128 -0.23 10.82 0.46
CA PHE A 128 -0.54 9.71 1.35
C PHE A 128 -1.82 9.03 0.85
N VAL A 129 -1.79 7.74 0.60
CA VAL A 129 -2.96 7.00 0.13
C VAL A 129 -3.48 6.09 1.24
N LEU A 130 -4.76 6.22 1.53
CA LEU A 130 -5.49 5.37 2.46
C LEU A 130 -6.60 4.66 1.68
N GLY A 131 -6.44 3.34 1.51
CA GLY A 131 -7.37 2.50 0.78
C GLY A 131 -8.10 1.51 1.67
N ASP A 132 -9.30 1.10 1.25
CA ASP A 132 -10.07 0.09 1.94
C ASP A 132 -10.78 -0.87 0.96
N THR A 133 -11.20 -2.03 1.47
CA THR A 133 -12.01 -3.00 0.77
C THR A 133 -13.36 -3.13 1.46
N ASP A 134 -14.30 -2.23 1.09
CA ASP A 134 -15.62 -2.13 1.68
C ASP A 134 -15.59 -1.96 3.21
N ALA A 135 -14.68 -1.09 3.68
CA ALA A 135 -14.42 -0.86 5.11
C ALA A 135 -14.28 0.64 5.45
N PRO A 136 -15.18 1.52 5.00
CA PRO A 136 -15.03 2.97 5.19
C PRO A 136 -14.93 3.37 6.66
N GLU A 137 -15.62 2.68 7.56
CA GLU A 137 -15.57 2.95 9.00
C GLU A 137 -14.17 2.68 9.59
N LEU A 138 -13.53 1.59 9.18
CA LEU A 138 -12.18 1.26 9.63
C LEU A 138 -11.17 2.27 9.05
N ALA A 139 -11.32 2.65 7.79
CA ALA A 139 -10.49 3.66 7.18
C ALA A 139 -10.68 5.05 7.83
N ASN A 140 -11.90 5.43 8.23
CA ASN A 140 -12.14 6.66 8.99
C ASN A 140 -11.40 6.66 10.34
N ILE A 141 -11.31 5.50 11.00
CA ILE A 141 -10.55 5.38 12.25
C ILE A 141 -9.06 5.59 11.99
N VAL A 142 -8.49 4.97 10.94
CA VAL A 142 -7.07 5.14 10.57
C VAL A 142 -6.79 6.60 10.21
N GLU A 143 -7.63 7.23 9.39
CA GLU A 143 -7.47 8.64 9.02
C GLU A 143 -7.43 9.55 10.25
N ARG A 144 -8.37 9.37 11.18
CA ARG A 144 -8.37 10.14 12.43
C ARG A 144 -7.08 9.94 13.22
N MET A 145 -6.63 8.69 13.40
CA MET A 145 -5.38 8.40 14.12
C MET A 145 -4.16 9.02 13.44
N LEU A 146 -4.12 9.03 12.11
CA LEU A 146 -3.05 9.67 11.34
C LEU A 146 -3.07 11.19 11.54
N ARG A 147 -4.25 11.83 11.47
CA ARG A 147 -4.37 13.28 11.67
C ARG A 147 -4.04 13.69 13.11
N GLU A 148 -4.49 12.92 14.10
CA GLU A 148 -4.12 13.13 15.52
C GLU A 148 -2.60 13.11 15.74
N LYS A 149 -1.88 12.31 14.96
CA LYS A 149 -0.43 12.11 15.11
C LYS A 149 0.40 13.06 14.26
N PHE A 150 0.01 13.28 13.02
CA PHE A 150 0.81 14.01 12.03
C PHE A 150 0.23 15.38 11.68
N GLY A 151 -0.97 15.70 12.16
CA GLY A 151 -1.67 16.97 11.91
C GLY A 151 -2.74 16.87 10.82
N ASP A 152 -3.64 17.83 10.84
CA ASP A 152 -4.79 17.89 9.92
C ASP A 152 -4.38 18.23 8.48
N ASP A 153 -3.18 18.76 8.30
CA ASP A 153 -2.59 19.16 7.02
C ASP A 153 -2.03 17.98 6.19
N LEU A 154 -2.05 16.75 6.74
CA LEU A 154 -1.64 15.55 6.00
C LEU A 154 -2.54 15.33 4.77
N LYS A 155 -1.92 15.25 3.59
CA LYS A 155 -2.60 15.13 2.28
C LYS A 155 -3.06 13.69 2.03
N ILE A 156 -4.14 13.26 2.68
CA ILE A 156 -4.66 11.90 2.53
C ILE A 156 -5.61 11.82 1.32
N VAL A 157 -5.26 10.96 0.38
CA VAL A 157 -6.11 10.55 -0.74
C VAL A 157 -6.81 9.25 -0.36
N ARG A 158 -8.14 9.30 -0.27
CA ARG A 158 -8.97 8.11 0.01
C ARG A 158 -9.32 7.40 -1.28
N CYS A 159 -9.24 6.09 -1.28
CA CYS A 159 -9.68 5.30 -2.43
C CYS A 159 -10.22 3.92 -2.01
N TYR A 160 -11.11 3.38 -2.83
CA TYR A 160 -11.48 1.97 -2.75
C TYR A 160 -10.46 1.11 -3.47
N CYS A 161 -10.17 -0.05 -2.90
CA CYS A 161 -9.36 -1.05 -3.58
C CYS A 161 -10.08 -1.50 -4.85
N ASN A 162 -9.34 -1.69 -5.95
CA ASN A 162 -9.96 -2.13 -7.20
C ASN A 162 -10.57 -3.53 -7.05
N PRO A 163 -11.58 -3.89 -7.90
CA PRO A 163 -12.29 -5.16 -7.78
C PRO A 163 -11.39 -6.39 -7.82
N THR A 164 -10.32 -6.36 -8.62
CA THR A 164 -9.37 -7.48 -8.71
C THR A 164 -8.68 -7.73 -7.37
N ALA A 165 -8.09 -6.70 -6.76
CA ALA A 165 -7.44 -6.84 -5.47
C ALA A 165 -8.47 -7.12 -4.35
N GLY A 166 -9.64 -6.48 -4.40
CA GLY A 166 -10.74 -6.73 -3.46
C GLY A 166 -11.22 -8.18 -3.45
N SER A 167 -11.31 -8.82 -4.63
CA SER A 167 -11.68 -10.25 -4.73
C SER A 167 -10.65 -11.20 -4.08
N HIS A 168 -9.39 -10.78 -4.00
CA HIS A 168 -8.34 -11.54 -3.34
C HIS A 168 -8.24 -11.27 -1.84
N SER A 169 -8.40 -10.01 -1.42
CA SER A 169 -8.26 -9.60 -0.01
C SER A 169 -9.54 -9.77 0.80
N GLY A 170 -10.69 -9.80 0.14
CA GLY A 170 -12.00 -9.80 0.81
C GLY A 170 -12.36 -8.42 1.36
N PRO A 171 -13.56 -8.32 1.95
CA PRO A 171 -14.01 -7.09 2.62
C PRO A 171 -13.26 -6.84 3.93
N ASP A 172 -13.51 -5.67 4.52
CA ASP A 172 -12.99 -5.27 5.83
C ASP A 172 -11.45 -5.13 5.91
N GLY A 173 -10.77 -4.99 4.76
CA GLY A 173 -9.35 -4.68 4.71
C GLY A 173 -9.09 -3.17 4.68
N VAL A 174 -7.96 -2.75 5.25
CA VAL A 174 -7.48 -1.37 5.17
C VAL A 174 -5.98 -1.38 4.89
N GLY A 175 -5.54 -0.44 4.05
CA GLY A 175 -4.13 -0.28 3.72
C GLY A 175 -3.72 1.19 3.63
N VAL A 176 -2.44 1.42 3.88
CA VAL A 176 -1.78 2.72 3.77
C VAL A 176 -0.60 2.62 2.81
N ALA A 177 -0.41 3.66 2.00
CA ALA A 177 0.77 3.80 1.16
C ALA A 177 1.29 5.23 1.26
N PHE A 178 2.60 5.40 1.44
CA PHE A 178 3.21 6.66 1.78
C PHE A 178 4.70 6.69 1.41
N HIS A 179 5.27 7.90 1.36
CA HIS A 179 6.72 8.06 1.23
C HIS A 179 7.42 7.71 2.54
N ALA A 180 8.43 6.86 2.46
CA ALA A 180 9.10 6.22 3.59
C ALA A 180 10.62 6.24 3.43
N LYS A 181 11.34 6.06 4.52
CA LYS A 181 12.80 5.92 4.54
C LYS A 181 13.29 4.75 3.70
N HIS A 182 12.47 3.73 3.60
CA HIS A 182 12.64 2.55 2.76
C HIS A 182 11.29 1.82 2.64
N ARG A 183 11.20 0.92 1.70
CA ARG A 183 10.03 0.08 1.48
C ARG A 183 9.88 -1.00 2.55
#